data_0ae94c31167e2ad4f1024007e019014e
#
_entry.id   0ae94c31167e2ad4f1024007e019014e
#
_cell.length_a   1.000
_cell.length_b   1.000
_cell.length_c   1.000
_cell.angle_alpha   90.00
_cell.angle_beta   90.00
_cell.angle_gamma   90.00
#
_symmetry.space_group_name_H-M   'P 1'
#
loop_
_entity.id
_entity.type
_entity.pdbx_description
1 polymer ?
#
loop_
_entity_poly.entity_id
_entity_poly.type
_entity_poly.pdbx_seq_one_letter_code
_entity_poly.pdbx_strand_id
1 'polypeptide(L)'
;MLLQPKKTKYKKIQKGKLSKFDFRSNKLKFGSIGLKAAKAGTISSRQIEAARQAIVRKLNRKGKLWIRVFPSIPITAKPIEVRMGKGKGALSHWGVKVSAGTVLFEICGISKNIAITAFKTGGAKLPVKTVILF
;
A
#
# COMPACT_ATOMS: atom_id res chain seq x y z
N MET A 1 -9.51 -7.06 -8.04
CA MET A 1 -9.41 -5.63 -8.42
C MET A 1 -8.06 -5.36 -9.05
N LEU A 2 -8.02 -4.80 -10.25
CA LEU A 2 -6.76 -4.45 -10.91
C LEU A 2 -6.29 -3.07 -10.43
N LEU A 3 -5.40 -3.05 -9.44
CA LEU A 3 -4.78 -1.82 -8.93
C LEU A 3 -3.57 -1.47 -9.81
N GLN A 4 -3.84 -0.87 -10.97
CA GLN A 4 -2.81 -0.38 -11.89
C GLN A 4 -3.32 0.84 -12.67
N PRO A 5 -2.45 1.74 -13.13
CA PRO A 5 -2.85 2.87 -13.97
C PRO A 5 -3.44 2.40 -15.30
N LYS A 6 -4.54 3.02 -15.73
CA LYS A 6 -5.18 2.71 -17.04
C LYS A 6 -4.31 3.17 -18.21
N LYS A 7 -3.69 4.35 -18.11
CA LYS A 7 -2.78 4.92 -19.11
C LYS A 7 -1.49 5.34 -18.44
N THR A 8 -0.36 5.13 -19.08
CA THR A 8 0.97 5.52 -18.57
C THR A 8 1.79 6.15 -19.69
N LYS A 9 2.37 7.32 -19.41
CA LYS A 9 3.29 7.98 -20.35
C LYS A 9 4.63 7.26 -20.39
N TYR A 10 5.15 6.83 -19.21
CA TYR A 10 6.43 6.14 -19.10
C TYR A 10 6.28 4.85 -18.30
N LYS A 11 6.85 3.75 -18.81
CA LYS A 11 6.86 2.43 -18.15
C LYS A 11 8.11 2.19 -17.30
N LYS A 12 9.06 3.10 -17.30
CA LYS A 12 10.32 2.99 -16.54
C LYS A 12 10.62 4.34 -15.89
N ILE A 13 10.90 4.33 -14.59
CA ILE A 13 11.27 5.52 -13.81
C ILE A 13 12.46 5.21 -12.92
N GLN A 14 13.16 6.24 -12.44
CA GLN A 14 14.18 6.08 -11.40
C GLN A 14 13.54 5.79 -10.06
N LYS A 15 14.17 4.90 -9.26
CA LYS A 15 13.62 4.51 -7.95
C LYS A 15 13.58 5.65 -6.95
N GLY A 16 14.65 6.43 -6.80
CA GLY A 16 14.78 7.43 -5.75
C GLY A 16 14.69 6.83 -4.33
N LYS A 17 15.01 7.61 -3.32
CA LYS A 17 14.91 7.25 -1.90
C LYS A 17 13.76 8.02 -1.23
N LEU A 18 13.11 7.41 -0.23
CA LEU A 18 12.11 8.04 0.64
C LEU A 18 12.74 8.20 2.02
N SER A 19 13.11 9.41 2.36
CA SER A 19 13.70 9.73 3.68
C SER A 19 12.83 10.62 4.55
N LYS A 20 11.82 11.28 3.97
CA LYS A 20 10.99 12.26 4.66
C LYS A 20 9.73 11.64 5.27
N PHE A 21 9.28 12.20 6.41
CA PHE A 21 7.99 11.91 6.99
C PHE A 21 6.87 12.59 6.18
N ASP A 22 5.74 11.92 6.02
CA ASP A 22 4.58 12.46 5.30
C ASP A 22 3.65 13.20 6.25
N PHE A 23 3.65 14.52 6.17
CA PHE A 23 2.74 15.38 6.94
C PHE A 23 1.38 15.59 6.25
N ARG A 24 1.27 15.37 4.93
CA ARG A 24 0.04 15.62 4.16
C ARG A 24 -0.97 14.49 4.30
N SER A 25 -0.50 13.25 4.22
CA SER A 25 -1.35 12.05 4.27
C SER A 25 -1.36 11.38 5.66
N ASN A 26 -1.00 12.11 6.69
CA ASN A 26 -0.86 11.61 8.07
C ASN A 26 -2.19 11.60 8.85
N LYS A 27 -3.20 12.33 8.39
CA LYS A 27 -4.50 12.47 9.05
C LYS A 27 -5.58 11.64 8.37
N LEU A 28 -6.54 11.16 9.18
CA LEU A 28 -7.77 10.53 8.68
C LEU A 28 -8.60 11.56 7.88
N LYS A 29 -9.24 11.10 6.81
CA LYS A 29 -10.10 11.92 5.95
C LYS A 29 -11.50 11.36 5.80
N PHE A 30 -11.65 10.05 5.75
CA PHE A 30 -12.90 9.37 5.40
C PHE A 30 -13.39 8.47 6.53
N GLY A 31 -12.49 7.84 7.25
CA GLY A 31 -12.81 6.89 8.30
C GLY A 31 -12.57 7.43 9.70
N SER A 32 -13.08 6.71 10.70
CA SER A 32 -12.81 6.98 12.11
C SER A 32 -11.55 6.31 12.64
N ILE A 33 -11.10 5.24 11.97
CA ILE A 33 -9.92 4.46 12.35
C ILE A 33 -9.10 4.20 11.08
N GLY A 34 -7.77 4.31 11.19
CA GLY A 34 -6.86 4.13 10.06
C GLY A 34 -5.65 3.26 10.36
N LEU A 35 -5.07 2.70 9.30
CA LEU A 35 -3.80 1.99 9.32
C LEU A 35 -2.74 2.86 8.65
N LYS A 36 -1.69 3.22 9.38
CA LYS A 36 -0.62 4.13 8.97
C LYS A 36 0.71 3.39 8.86
N ALA A 37 1.53 3.76 7.88
CA ALA A 37 2.90 3.27 7.78
C ALA A 37 3.80 3.89 8.86
N ALA A 38 4.46 3.06 9.66
CA ALA A 38 5.43 3.49 10.66
C ALA A 38 6.82 3.74 10.06
N LYS A 39 7.16 3.02 8.99
CA LYS A 39 8.43 3.17 8.26
C LYS A 39 8.17 3.38 6.77
N ALA A 40 9.08 4.08 6.12
CA ALA A 40 9.06 4.22 4.67
C ALA A 40 9.34 2.89 3.97
N GLY A 41 8.71 2.69 2.81
CA GLY A 41 8.91 1.47 2.01
C GLY A 41 8.15 1.50 0.70
N THR A 42 8.24 0.41 -0.04
CA THR A 42 7.50 0.22 -1.29
C THR A 42 6.50 -0.92 -1.11
N ILE A 43 5.26 -0.70 -1.49
CA ILE A 43 4.17 -1.68 -1.40
C ILE A 43 3.71 -2.01 -2.82
N SER A 44 3.64 -3.28 -3.16
CA SER A 44 3.13 -3.73 -4.47
C SER A 44 1.59 -3.72 -4.51
N SER A 45 1.03 -3.65 -5.72
CA SER A 45 -0.42 -3.75 -5.94
C SER A 45 -1.02 -5.04 -5.36
N ARG A 46 -0.29 -6.17 -5.47
CA ARG A 46 -0.68 -7.47 -4.91
C ARG A 46 -0.76 -7.45 -3.39
N GLN A 47 0.19 -6.78 -2.72
CA GLN A 47 0.20 -6.65 -1.26
C GLN A 47 -0.93 -5.76 -0.75
N ILE A 48 -1.26 -4.67 -1.47
CA ILE A 48 -2.40 -3.81 -1.13
C ILE A 48 -3.70 -4.62 -1.21
N GLU A 49 -3.89 -5.39 -2.28
CA GLU A 49 -5.09 -6.21 -2.45
C GLU A 49 -5.18 -7.34 -1.42
N ALA A 50 -4.07 -8.01 -1.11
CA ALA A 50 -4.02 -9.02 -0.06
C ALA A 50 -4.39 -8.46 1.33
N ALA A 51 -3.88 -7.27 1.66
CA ALA A 51 -4.23 -6.57 2.89
C ALA A 51 -5.72 -6.19 2.91
N ARG A 52 -6.24 -5.60 1.81
CA ARG A 52 -7.66 -5.27 1.68
C ARG A 52 -8.57 -6.49 1.93
N GLN A 53 -8.28 -7.61 1.27
CA GLN A 53 -9.05 -8.85 1.42
C GLN A 53 -9.00 -9.38 2.86
N ALA A 54 -7.83 -9.37 3.50
CA ALA A 54 -7.67 -9.81 4.88
C ALA A 54 -8.48 -8.93 5.85
N ILE A 55 -8.47 -7.61 5.66
CA ILE A 55 -9.26 -6.66 6.45
C ILE A 55 -10.76 -6.94 6.26
N VAL A 56 -11.26 -6.94 5.03
CA VAL A 56 -12.69 -7.13 4.72
C VAL A 56 -13.23 -8.47 5.24
N ARG A 57 -12.41 -9.53 5.17
CA ARG A 57 -12.77 -10.85 5.73
C ARG A 57 -12.98 -10.77 7.24
N LYS A 58 -12.12 -10.08 7.98
CA LYS A 58 -12.27 -9.89 9.44
C LYS A 58 -13.45 -8.99 9.82
N LEU A 59 -13.81 -8.05 8.94
CA LEU A 59 -14.97 -7.18 9.12
C LEU A 59 -16.29 -7.86 8.80
N ASN A 60 -16.30 -9.12 8.33
CA ASN A 60 -17.49 -9.82 7.84
C ASN A 60 -18.29 -8.97 6.82
N ARG A 61 -17.57 -8.19 5.99
CA ARG A 61 -18.12 -7.23 5.00
C ARG A 61 -18.96 -6.09 5.60
N LYS A 62 -18.93 -5.91 6.93
CA LYS A 62 -19.61 -4.79 7.59
C LYS A 62 -18.74 -3.54 7.53
N GLY A 63 -19.36 -2.36 7.56
CA GLY A 63 -18.67 -1.08 7.47
C GLY A 63 -18.11 -0.75 6.09
N LYS A 64 -17.41 0.38 6.01
CA LYS A 64 -16.81 0.88 4.77
C LYS A 64 -15.30 0.99 4.91
N LEU A 65 -14.58 0.45 3.93
CA LEU A 65 -13.11 0.48 3.85
C LEU A 65 -12.68 1.36 2.68
N TRP A 66 -11.75 2.28 2.93
CA TRP A 66 -11.09 3.09 1.91
C TRP A 66 -9.62 2.72 1.81
N ILE A 67 -9.13 2.59 0.58
CA ILE A 67 -7.72 2.47 0.26
C ILE A 67 -7.20 3.86 -0.06
N ARG A 68 -6.23 4.36 0.72
CA ARG A 68 -5.68 5.72 0.58
C ARG A 68 -4.48 5.79 -0.35
N VAL A 69 -3.92 4.65 -0.74
CA VAL A 69 -2.72 4.55 -1.57
C VAL A 69 -3.05 3.90 -2.90
N PHE A 70 -2.39 4.36 -3.97
CA PHE A 70 -2.55 3.80 -5.30
C PHE A 70 -1.19 3.46 -5.92
N PRO A 71 -1.00 2.25 -6.48
CA PRO A 71 0.28 1.81 -7.03
C PRO A 71 0.50 2.38 -8.43
N SER A 72 1.03 3.60 -8.49
CA SER A 72 1.30 4.33 -9.73
C SER A 72 2.72 4.16 -10.26
N ILE A 73 3.62 3.56 -9.49
CA ILE A 73 5.04 3.47 -9.82
C ILE A 73 5.34 2.14 -10.51
N PRO A 74 5.91 2.14 -11.74
CA PRO A 74 6.32 0.93 -12.42
C PRO A 74 7.59 0.36 -11.80
N ILE A 75 7.53 -0.89 -11.37
CA ILE A 75 8.68 -1.64 -10.84
C ILE A 75 9.14 -2.61 -11.90
N THR A 76 10.41 -2.51 -12.27
CA THR A 76 11.04 -3.32 -13.32
C THR A 76 11.85 -4.45 -12.71
N ALA A 77 11.86 -5.60 -13.36
CA ALA A 77 12.72 -6.72 -13.04
C ALA A 77 13.32 -7.30 -14.33
N LYS A 78 14.50 -7.91 -14.22
CA LYS A 78 15.09 -8.73 -15.27
C LYS A 78 14.77 -10.19 -14.99
N PRO A 79 14.56 -11.04 -16.04
CA PRO A 79 14.50 -12.47 -15.87
C PRO A 79 15.79 -13.01 -15.24
N ILE A 80 15.71 -14.11 -14.52
CA ILE A 80 16.87 -14.74 -13.84
C ILE A 80 17.93 -15.17 -14.84
N GLU A 81 17.53 -15.60 -16.02
CA GLU A 81 18.39 -16.13 -17.09
C GLU A 81 19.23 -15.04 -17.80
N VAL A 82 18.88 -13.76 -17.61
CA VAL A 82 19.56 -12.65 -18.30
C VAL A 82 20.74 -12.16 -17.47
N ARG A 83 21.93 -12.14 -18.07
CA ARG A 83 23.16 -11.60 -17.45
C ARG A 83 23.02 -10.12 -17.09
N MET A 84 23.85 -9.66 -16.15
CA MET A 84 23.95 -8.25 -15.77
C MET A 84 24.35 -7.37 -16.96
N GLY A 85 23.91 -6.10 -16.94
CA GLY A 85 24.19 -5.16 -18.06
C GLY A 85 23.03 -5.05 -19.06
N LYS A 86 23.29 -4.48 -20.25
CA LYS A 86 22.32 -4.27 -21.37
C LYS A 86 21.02 -3.54 -20.97
N GLY A 87 21.10 -2.56 -20.08
CA GLY A 87 20.01 -1.65 -19.74
C GLY A 87 19.01 -2.17 -18.69
N LYS A 88 17.96 -1.38 -18.45
CA LYS A 88 16.93 -1.62 -17.43
C LYS A 88 15.93 -2.66 -17.87
N GLY A 89 15.57 -3.58 -16.98
CA GLY A 89 14.58 -4.65 -17.21
C GLY A 89 13.19 -4.15 -17.63
N ALA A 90 12.34 -5.07 -18.06
CA ALA A 90 10.95 -4.78 -18.40
C ALA A 90 10.09 -4.50 -17.15
N LEU A 91 8.89 -3.93 -17.34
CA LEU A 91 7.90 -3.75 -16.29
C LEU A 91 7.49 -5.12 -15.73
N SER A 92 7.64 -5.30 -14.42
CA SER A 92 7.24 -6.51 -13.70
C SER A 92 5.88 -6.33 -13.02
N HIS A 93 5.76 -5.28 -12.21
CA HIS A 93 4.53 -5.00 -11.45
C HIS A 93 4.45 -3.51 -11.08
N TRP A 94 3.28 -3.11 -10.62
CA TRP A 94 3.02 -1.78 -10.10
C TRP A 94 3.16 -1.73 -8.59
N GLY A 95 3.70 -0.64 -8.08
CA GLY A 95 3.84 -0.39 -6.66
C GLY A 95 3.63 1.07 -6.29
N VAL A 96 3.60 1.34 -5.00
CA VAL A 96 3.57 2.67 -4.42
C VAL A 96 4.71 2.82 -3.43
N LYS A 97 5.35 3.96 -3.44
CA LYS A 97 6.27 4.37 -2.38
C LYS A 97 5.49 5.07 -1.30
N VAL A 98 5.62 4.59 -0.08
CA VAL A 98 4.99 5.19 1.10
C VAL A 98 6.05 5.70 2.06
N SER A 99 5.87 6.91 2.55
CA SER A 99 6.70 7.50 3.59
C SER A 99 6.20 7.07 4.97
N ALA A 100 7.03 7.20 6.00
CA ALA A 100 6.55 7.10 7.36
C ALA A 100 5.46 8.15 7.60
N GLY A 101 4.38 7.78 8.27
CA GLY A 101 3.23 8.66 8.51
C GLY A 101 2.09 8.54 7.51
N THR A 102 2.31 7.98 6.30
CA THR A 102 1.26 7.84 5.29
C THR A 102 0.15 6.89 5.75
N VAL A 103 -1.11 7.34 5.72
CA VAL A 103 -2.29 6.49 5.97
C VAL A 103 -2.54 5.61 4.76
N LEU A 104 -2.65 4.30 4.96
CA LEU A 104 -2.80 3.28 3.92
C LEU A 104 -4.26 2.87 3.71
N PHE A 105 -4.98 2.66 4.82
CA PHE A 105 -6.38 2.25 4.85
C PHE A 105 -7.13 3.00 5.92
N GLU A 106 -8.42 3.24 5.68
CA GLU A 106 -9.34 3.80 6.66
C GLU A 106 -10.62 2.98 6.72
N ILE A 107 -11.22 2.88 7.91
CA ILE A 107 -12.48 2.16 8.15
C ILE A 107 -13.45 3.07 8.91
N CYS A 108 -14.73 2.93 8.59
CA CYS A 108 -15.85 3.53 9.31
C CYS A 108 -17.01 2.56 9.46
N GLY A 109 -17.87 2.81 10.47
CA GLY A 109 -19.11 2.05 10.70
C GLY A 109 -18.93 0.71 11.41
N ILE A 110 -17.84 0.53 12.19
CA ILE A 110 -17.53 -0.70 12.92
C ILE A 110 -16.98 -0.37 14.31
N SER A 111 -17.18 -1.29 15.26
CA SER A 111 -16.63 -1.17 16.60
C SER A 111 -15.09 -1.16 16.58
N LYS A 112 -14.50 -0.40 17.50
CA LYS A 112 -13.06 -0.19 17.62
C LYS A 112 -12.28 -1.52 17.75
N ASN A 113 -12.76 -2.47 18.54
CA ASN A 113 -12.09 -3.73 18.80
C ASN A 113 -11.99 -4.60 17.53
N ILE A 114 -13.07 -4.68 16.74
CA ILE A 114 -13.10 -5.41 15.46
C ILE A 114 -12.17 -4.74 14.46
N ALA A 115 -12.17 -3.41 14.37
CA ALA A 115 -11.30 -2.66 13.48
C ALA A 115 -9.82 -2.87 13.81
N ILE A 116 -9.43 -2.87 15.10
CA ILE A 116 -8.06 -3.14 15.54
C ILE A 116 -7.62 -4.55 15.11
N THR A 117 -8.45 -5.57 15.33
CA THR A 117 -8.14 -6.95 14.94
C THR A 117 -8.00 -7.09 13.42
N ALA A 118 -8.91 -6.44 12.67
CA ALA A 118 -8.85 -6.41 11.20
C ALA A 118 -7.58 -5.74 10.69
N PHE A 119 -7.19 -4.59 11.25
CA PHE A 119 -5.98 -3.89 10.86
C PHE A 119 -4.69 -4.62 11.25
N LYS A 120 -4.64 -5.30 12.40
CA LYS A 120 -3.51 -6.20 12.73
C LYS A 120 -3.33 -7.30 11.69
N THR A 121 -4.44 -7.95 11.28
CA THR A 121 -4.41 -9.00 10.25
C THR A 121 -4.00 -8.46 8.88
N GLY A 122 -4.52 -7.29 8.48
CA GLY A 122 -4.17 -6.63 7.23
C GLY A 122 -2.73 -6.10 7.20
N GLY A 123 -2.27 -5.51 8.31
CA GLY A 123 -0.91 -5.01 8.46
C GLY A 123 0.15 -6.10 8.30
N ALA A 124 -0.14 -7.32 8.77
CA ALA A 124 0.74 -8.49 8.61
C ALA A 124 0.95 -8.91 7.13
N LYS A 125 0.11 -8.44 6.19
CA LYS A 125 0.25 -8.68 4.74
C LYS A 125 1.08 -7.61 4.03
N LEU A 126 1.50 -6.58 4.75
CA LEU A 126 2.26 -5.47 4.21
C LEU A 126 3.76 -5.60 4.53
N PRO A 127 4.66 -5.17 3.63
CA PRO A 127 6.10 -5.26 3.84
C PRO A 127 6.64 -4.17 4.77
N VAL A 128 5.80 -3.21 5.17
CA VAL A 128 6.16 -2.09 6.04
C VAL A 128 5.52 -2.26 7.43
N LYS A 129 6.22 -1.83 8.47
CA LYS A 129 5.62 -1.76 9.81
C LYS A 129 4.49 -0.74 9.81
N THR A 130 3.38 -1.08 10.46
CA THR A 130 2.17 -0.27 10.51
C THR A 130 1.75 0.04 11.94
N VAL A 131 1.07 1.18 12.11
CA VAL A 131 0.48 1.63 13.37
C VAL A 131 -0.99 1.98 13.11
N ILE A 132 -1.85 1.72 14.09
CA ILE A 132 -3.27 2.05 14.02
C ILE A 132 -3.45 3.48 14.54
N LEU A 133 -4.25 4.27 13.82
CA LEU A 133 -4.60 5.65 14.10
C LEU A 133 -6.10 5.72 14.44
N PHE A 134 -6.43 6.49 15.48
CA PHE A 134 -7.80 6.76 15.93
C PHE A 134 -8.13 8.23 15.78
#